data_db3bf9d788fb393d58f44b93827bff40
#
_entry.id   db3bf9d788fb393d58f44b93827bff40
#
_cell.length_a   1.000
_cell.length_b   1.000
_cell.length_c   1.000
_cell.angle_alpha   90.00
_cell.angle_beta   90.00
_cell.angle_gamma   90.00
#
_symmetry.space_group_name_H-M   'P 1'
#
loop_
_entity.id
_entity.type
_entity.pdbx_description
1 polymer ?
#
loop_
_entity_poly.entity_id
_entity_poly.type
_entity_poly.pdbx_seq_one_letter_code
_entity_poly.pdbx_strand_id
1 'polypeptide(L)'
;EPAPQDAGTIADADLVFYTGLKYEPAAVVKLLESSACSTDVLAEVGENVYPIEFKEEGGHDDHGDHGEDGHDDHDDEEGHDDHDGHEGHGHGAYDPHFWFDPNRVAYAAEYIEGKLVEFDPSNTASYESAGSAYTDELKGLIGQVSDLISTVPSQNRKLITTHESLGYLEAKFG
;
A
#
# COMPACT_ATOMS: atom_id res chain seq x y z
N GLU A 1 15.22 -8.05 -4.96
CA GLU A 1 15.71 -8.57 -3.66
C GLU A 1 16.58 -7.50 -3.00
N PRO A 2 16.49 -7.33 -1.64
CA PRO A 2 17.35 -6.39 -0.93
C PRO A 2 18.83 -6.78 -1.10
N ALA A 3 19.70 -5.78 -1.22
CA ALA A 3 21.14 -6.02 -1.29
C ALA A 3 21.77 -6.02 0.12
N PRO A 4 22.88 -6.73 0.35
CA PRO A 4 23.54 -6.76 1.67
C PRO A 4 23.93 -5.38 2.23
N GLN A 5 24.22 -4.42 1.35
CA GLN A 5 24.52 -3.05 1.75
C GLN A 5 23.31 -2.29 2.31
N ASP A 6 22.08 -2.70 1.96
CA ASP A 6 20.86 -2.05 2.44
C ASP A 6 20.72 -2.24 3.96
N ALA A 7 21.15 -3.40 4.48
CA ALA A 7 21.18 -3.65 5.92
C ALA A 7 22.06 -2.64 6.67
N GLY A 8 23.24 -2.29 6.12
CA GLY A 8 24.11 -1.27 6.71
C GLY A 8 23.47 0.11 6.68
N THR A 9 22.83 0.48 5.57
CA THR A 9 22.14 1.76 5.44
C THR A 9 20.99 1.89 6.45
N ILE A 10 20.21 0.81 6.65
CA ILE A 10 19.13 0.78 7.63
C ILE A 10 19.66 0.87 9.06
N ALA A 11 20.76 0.14 9.35
CA ALA A 11 21.38 0.15 10.68
C ALA A 11 21.93 1.52 11.09
N ASP A 12 22.40 2.29 10.12
CA ASP A 12 22.98 3.64 10.32
C ASP A 12 21.92 4.76 10.25
N ALA A 13 20.67 4.44 9.91
CA ALA A 13 19.60 5.44 9.77
C ALA A 13 19.02 5.82 11.14
N ASP A 14 18.77 7.10 11.33
CA ASP A 14 18.06 7.65 12.48
C ASP A 14 16.53 7.48 12.38
N LEU A 15 16.00 7.55 11.16
CA LEU A 15 14.59 7.28 10.83
C LEU A 15 14.50 6.56 9.49
N VAL A 16 13.60 5.59 9.41
CA VAL A 16 13.29 4.83 8.18
C VAL A 16 11.81 4.88 7.94
N PHE A 17 11.39 5.54 6.87
CA PHE A 17 10.01 5.57 6.44
C PHE A 17 9.76 4.48 5.41
N TYR A 18 8.65 3.79 5.53
CA TYR A 18 8.21 2.78 4.56
C TYR A 18 6.68 2.85 4.39
N THR A 19 6.20 2.32 3.27
CA THR A 19 4.77 2.41 2.93
C THR A 19 3.91 1.65 3.92
N GLY A 20 4.26 0.42 4.23
CA GLY A 20 3.45 -0.46 5.05
C GLY A 20 2.22 -1.03 4.31
N LEU A 21 1.17 -1.38 5.04
CA LEU A 21 -0.07 -1.95 4.49
C LEU A 21 0.20 -3.19 3.59
N LYS A 22 1.27 -3.92 3.85
CA LYS A 22 1.76 -5.06 3.04
C LYS A 22 2.19 -4.68 1.60
N TYR A 23 2.53 -3.42 1.37
CA TYR A 23 3.07 -2.99 0.08
C TYR A 23 4.47 -3.54 -0.17
N GLU A 24 5.35 -3.45 0.84
CA GLU A 24 6.69 -3.99 0.72
C GLU A 24 6.69 -5.51 0.71
N PRO A 25 7.51 -6.15 -0.15
CA PRO A 25 7.74 -7.58 -0.08
C PRO A 25 8.20 -8.02 1.32
N ALA A 26 7.77 -9.20 1.76
CA ALA A 26 8.11 -9.73 3.09
C ALA A 26 9.62 -9.74 3.39
N ALA A 27 10.44 -9.95 2.36
CA ALA A 27 11.91 -9.90 2.48
C ALA A 27 12.43 -8.50 2.84
N VAL A 28 11.78 -7.44 2.35
CA VAL A 28 12.12 -6.05 2.68
C VAL A 28 11.70 -5.74 4.11
N VAL A 29 10.47 -6.08 4.51
CA VAL A 29 9.99 -5.88 5.88
C VAL A 29 10.92 -6.59 6.88
N LYS A 30 11.27 -7.85 6.61
CA LYS A 30 12.19 -8.61 7.44
C LYS A 30 13.58 -7.97 7.52
N LEU A 31 14.06 -7.38 6.42
CA LEU A 31 15.33 -6.65 6.43
C LEU A 31 15.24 -5.39 7.31
N LEU A 32 14.18 -4.61 7.19
CA LEU A 32 13.92 -3.44 8.04
C LEU A 32 13.96 -3.82 9.52
N GLU A 33 13.14 -4.79 9.91
CA GLU A 33 13.03 -5.24 11.31
C GLU A 33 14.33 -5.82 11.88
N SER A 34 15.12 -6.53 11.05
CA SER A 34 16.35 -7.18 11.52
C SER A 34 17.56 -6.29 11.48
N SER A 35 17.54 -5.18 10.74
CA SER A 35 18.69 -4.29 10.55
C SER A 35 18.59 -2.97 11.31
N ALA A 36 17.36 -2.50 11.59
CA ALA A 36 17.16 -1.28 12.36
C ALA A 36 17.74 -1.42 13.78
N CYS A 37 18.38 -0.35 14.27
CA CYS A 37 18.96 -0.32 15.62
C CYS A 37 17.87 -0.40 16.73
N SER A 38 16.64 0.04 16.42
CA SER A 38 15.43 -0.07 17.26
C SER A 38 14.21 -0.06 16.37
N THR A 39 13.11 -0.65 16.82
CA THR A 39 11.81 -0.56 16.15
C THR A 39 11.28 0.87 16.11
N ASP A 40 11.69 1.72 17.04
CA ASP A 40 11.24 3.12 17.13
C ASP A 40 11.74 3.99 15.96
N VAL A 41 12.80 3.55 15.25
CA VAL A 41 13.30 4.25 14.07
C VAL A 41 12.51 3.89 12.81
N LEU A 42 11.68 2.85 12.86
CA LEU A 42 10.83 2.42 11.75
C LEU A 42 9.48 3.14 11.79
N ALA A 43 9.12 3.82 10.73
CA ALA A 43 7.90 4.59 10.65
C ALA A 43 7.05 4.13 9.45
N GLU A 44 5.99 3.39 9.72
CA GLU A 44 5.01 2.97 8.74
C GLU A 44 4.08 4.13 8.40
N VAL A 45 4.11 4.56 7.14
CA VAL A 45 3.36 5.74 6.68
C VAL A 45 1.90 5.40 6.40
N GLY A 46 1.65 4.27 5.77
CA GLY A 46 0.34 3.91 5.24
C GLY A 46 -0.76 3.74 6.29
N GLU A 47 -0.43 3.34 7.51
CA GLU A 47 -1.42 3.27 8.59
C GLU A 47 -1.93 4.67 9.02
N ASN A 48 -1.16 5.72 8.74
CA ASN A 48 -1.44 7.09 9.16
C ASN A 48 -2.14 7.94 8.10
N VAL A 49 -2.52 7.34 6.96
CA VAL A 49 -3.21 8.05 5.86
C VAL A 49 -4.71 7.77 5.81
N TYR A 50 -5.29 7.17 6.84
CA TYR A 50 -6.68 6.69 6.86
C TYR A 50 -6.95 5.76 5.67
N PRO A 51 -6.29 4.59 5.60
CA PRO A 51 -6.34 3.71 4.45
C PRO A 51 -7.77 3.20 4.18
N ILE A 52 -8.09 2.97 2.91
CA ILE A 52 -9.35 2.33 2.51
C ILE A 52 -9.18 0.81 2.48
N GLU A 53 -10.26 0.10 2.78
CA GLU A 53 -10.27 -1.35 2.66
C GLU A 53 -10.12 -1.77 1.19
N PHE A 54 -9.41 -2.86 0.95
CA PHE A 54 -9.37 -3.49 -0.36
C PHE A 54 -10.78 -3.97 -0.68
N LYS A 55 -11.34 -3.55 -1.80
CA LYS A 55 -12.56 -4.14 -2.32
C LYS A 55 -12.19 -5.46 -3.01
N GLU A 56 -12.41 -6.58 -2.34
CA GLU A 56 -12.42 -7.86 -3.04
C GLU A 56 -13.56 -7.80 -4.07
N GLU A 57 -13.25 -7.59 -5.33
CA GLU A 57 -14.23 -7.80 -6.40
C GLU A 57 -14.59 -9.29 -6.43
N GLY A 58 -15.77 -9.58 -5.88
CA GLY A 58 -16.56 -10.79 -6.01
C GLY A 58 -15.81 -12.07 -6.33
N GLY A 59 -15.40 -12.80 -5.29
CA GLY A 59 -15.32 -14.24 -5.43
C GLY A 59 -16.65 -14.75 -5.98
N HIS A 60 -16.63 -15.44 -7.11
CA HIS A 60 -17.76 -16.15 -7.64
C HIS A 60 -18.20 -17.21 -6.62
N ASP A 61 -19.14 -16.86 -5.75
CA ASP A 61 -19.96 -17.82 -5.02
C ASP A 61 -20.92 -18.47 -6.04
N ASP A 62 -20.35 -19.24 -6.97
CA ASP A 62 -21.11 -20.24 -7.73
C ASP A 62 -20.98 -21.59 -6.98
N HIS A 63 -21.59 -21.65 -5.81
CA HIS A 63 -21.93 -22.93 -5.21
C HIS A 63 -23.15 -23.49 -5.92
N GLY A 64 -22.94 -23.98 -7.15
CA GLY A 64 -23.86 -24.91 -7.80
C GLY A 64 -23.99 -26.16 -6.94
N ASP A 65 -25.19 -26.31 -6.41
CA ASP A 65 -25.74 -27.53 -5.84
C ASP A 65 -25.44 -28.73 -6.74
N HIS A 66 -24.51 -29.59 -6.35
CA HIS A 66 -24.30 -30.90 -6.95
C HIS A 66 -24.56 -31.96 -5.92
N GLY A 67 -25.75 -32.60 -6.12
CA GLY A 67 -26.27 -33.76 -5.42
C GLY A 67 -25.25 -34.92 -5.31
N GLU A 68 -25.47 -35.66 -4.26
CA GLU A 68 -24.87 -36.94 -3.91
C GLU A 68 -25.00 -37.94 -5.08
N ASP A 69 -23.88 -38.56 -5.45
CA ASP A 69 -23.82 -39.95 -5.83
C ASP A 69 -22.37 -40.47 -5.66
N GLY A 70 -22.25 -41.49 -4.79
CA GLY A 70 -21.00 -42.13 -4.46
C GLY A 70 -20.44 -42.96 -5.60
N HIS A 71 -19.13 -43.12 -5.58
CA HIS A 71 -18.43 -44.33 -6.08
C HIS A 71 -17.01 -44.44 -5.49
N ASP A 72 -16.76 -45.69 -5.13
CA ASP A 72 -15.63 -46.35 -4.49
C ASP A 72 -14.24 -46.14 -5.12
N ASP A 73 -13.28 -46.28 -4.22
CA ASP A 73 -11.93 -46.83 -4.34
C ASP A 73 -11.15 -46.72 -5.67
N HIS A 74 -10.06 -45.97 -5.62
CA HIS A 74 -8.78 -46.41 -6.18
C HIS A 74 -7.59 -45.73 -5.48
N ASP A 75 -6.81 -46.53 -4.71
CA ASP A 75 -5.42 -46.29 -4.40
C ASP A 75 -4.64 -46.19 -5.71
N ASP A 76 -3.82 -45.16 -5.84
CA ASP A 76 -2.49 -45.27 -6.47
C ASP A 76 -1.67 -44.03 -6.11
N GLU A 77 -0.61 -44.26 -5.37
CA GLU A 77 0.50 -43.34 -5.12
C GLU A 77 1.20 -43.05 -6.47
N GLU A 78 1.40 -41.77 -6.79
CA GLU A 78 2.62 -41.28 -7.42
C GLU A 78 2.63 -39.74 -7.34
N GLY A 79 3.72 -39.22 -6.75
CA GLY A 79 3.94 -37.81 -6.54
C GLY A 79 4.11 -37.02 -7.84
N HIS A 80 3.52 -35.84 -7.84
CA HIS A 80 3.97 -34.76 -8.70
C HIS A 80 4.18 -33.53 -7.84
N ASP A 81 5.44 -33.35 -7.43
CA ASP A 81 6.02 -32.07 -7.08
C ASP A 81 5.99 -31.18 -8.32
N ASP A 82 5.98 -29.86 -8.07
CA ASP A 82 6.13 -28.74 -9.00
C ASP A 82 4.83 -28.16 -9.55
N HIS A 83 4.05 -27.54 -8.65
CA HIS A 83 3.36 -26.32 -8.99
C HIS A 83 4.05 -25.16 -8.28
N ASP A 84 5.06 -24.60 -8.94
CA ASP A 84 5.56 -23.27 -8.63
C ASP A 84 4.39 -22.31 -8.53
N GLY A 85 4.15 -21.89 -7.28
CA GLY A 85 3.03 -21.11 -6.89
C GLY A 85 2.98 -19.80 -7.68
N HIS A 86 1.84 -19.52 -8.24
CA HIS A 86 1.37 -18.17 -8.31
C HIS A 86 1.35 -17.68 -6.86
N GLU A 87 2.40 -16.96 -6.44
CA GLU A 87 2.33 -16.11 -5.26
C GLU A 87 1.20 -15.11 -5.54
N GLY A 88 -0.01 -15.50 -5.20
CA GLY A 88 -1.11 -14.58 -5.08
C GLY A 88 -0.62 -13.52 -4.11
N HIS A 89 -0.43 -12.30 -4.59
CA HIS A 89 -0.15 -11.17 -3.75
C HIS A 89 -1.29 -11.10 -2.74
N GLY A 90 -1.07 -11.66 -1.54
CA GLY A 90 -2.02 -11.58 -0.45
C GLY A 90 -2.13 -10.13 -0.03
N HIS A 91 -3.02 -9.41 -0.72
CA HIS A 91 -3.35 -8.04 -0.38
C HIS A 91 -3.74 -7.99 1.09
N GLY A 92 -3.23 -6.99 1.83
CA GLY A 92 -3.65 -6.72 3.19
C GLY A 92 -5.14 -6.36 3.21
N ALA A 93 -5.71 -6.17 4.40
CA ALA A 93 -7.08 -5.70 4.54
C ALA A 93 -7.29 -4.30 3.91
N TYR A 94 -6.20 -3.55 3.68
CA TYR A 94 -6.21 -2.18 3.18
C TYR A 94 -5.41 -2.03 1.88
N ASP A 95 -5.90 -1.14 1.01
CA ASP A 95 -5.22 -0.75 -0.23
C ASP A 95 -3.98 0.11 0.09
N PRO A 96 -2.76 -0.30 -0.30
CA PRO A 96 -1.55 0.46 -0.03
C PRO A 96 -1.32 1.63 -0.99
N HIS A 97 -2.11 1.77 -2.07
CA HIS A 97 -1.86 2.71 -3.18
C HIS A 97 -2.40 4.13 -2.88
N PHE A 98 -2.25 4.60 -1.66
CA PHE A 98 -2.81 5.87 -1.18
C PHE A 98 -2.30 7.11 -1.94
N TRP A 99 -1.17 7.05 -2.62
CA TRP A 99 -0.60 8.16 -3.38
C TRP A 99 -1.43 8.59 -4.60
N PHE A 100 -2.47 7.83 -4.96
CA PHE A 100 -3.45 8.23 -5.97
C PHE A 100 -4.55 9.17 -5.43
N ASP A 101 -4.55 9.48 -4.13
CA ASP A 101 -5.35 10.57 -3.55
C ASP A 101 -4.43 11.62 -2.91
N PRO A 102 -4.35 12.86 -3.45
CA PRO A 102 -3.50 13.89 -2.88
C PRO A 102 -3.78 14.22 -1.41
N ASN A 103 -5.01 14.01 -0.90
CA ASN A 103 -5.27 14.16 0.52
C ASN A 103 -4.53 13.12 1.36
N ARG A 104 -4.44 11.89 0.87
CA ARG A 104 -3.73 10.82 1.57
C ARG A 104 -2.23 11.11 1.59
N VAL A 105 -1.70 11.65 0.48
CA VAL A 105 -0.31 12.13 0.43
C VAL A 105 -0.09 13.28 1.42
N ALA A 106 -1.06 14.18 1.60
CA ALA A 106 -0.97 15.24 2.59
C ALA A 106 -0.90 14.68 4.03
N TYR A 107 -1.73 13.69 4.38
CA TYR A 107 -1.63 13.00 5.69
C TYR A 107 -0.30 12.28 5.87
N ALA A 108 0.23 11.66 4.82
CA ALA A 108 1.57 11.06 4.84
C ALA A 108 2.65 12.12 5.13
N ALA A 109 2.56 13.28 4.48
CA ALA A 109 3.49 14.39 4.71
C ALA A 109 3.40 14.94 6.13
N GLU A 110 2.19 15.12 6.67
CA GLU A 110 1.95 15.55 8.06
C GLU A 110 2.52 14.53 9.06
N TYR A 111 2.35 13.24 8.81
CA TYR A 111 2.93 12.19 9.66
C TYR A 111 4.46 12.20 9.64
N ILE A 112 5.06 12.30 8.43
CA ILE A 112 6.53 12.39 8.26
C ILE A 112 7.08 13.64 8.95
N GLU A 113 6.42 14.80 8.77
CA GLU A 113 6.76 16.05 9.45
C GLU A 113 6.78 15.85 10.98
N GLY A 114 5.71 15.26 11.53
CA GLY A 114 5.61 14.99 12.96
C GLY A 114 6.78 14.13 13.48
N LYS A 115 7.17 13.09 12.75
CA LYS A 115 8.30 12.23 13.09
C LYS A 115 9.65 12.96 13.03
N LEU A 116 9.82 13.83 12.03
CA LEU A 116 11.04 14.65 11.91
C LEU A 116 11.14 15.67 13.04
N VAL A 117 10.04 16.32 13.42
CA VAL A 117 9.96 17.25 14.56
C VAL A 117 10.26 16.54 15.88
N GLU A 118 9.72 15.32 16.06
CA GLU A 118 9.98 14.51 17.25
C GLU A 118 11.46 14.13 17.36
N PHE A 119 12.07 13.73 16.24
CA PHE A 119 13.49 13.34 16.18
C PHE A 119 14.45 14.54 16.31
N ASP A 120 14.18 15.64 15.61
CA ASP A 120 15.03 16.84 15.59
C ASP A 120 14.23 18.12 15.90
N PRO A 121 13.90 18.36 17.17
CA PRO A 121 13.13 19.53 17.58
C PRO A 121 13.81 20.87 17.27
N SER A 122 15.12 20.87 17.05
CA SER A 122 15.87 22.10 16.75
C SER A 122 15.53 22.69 15.39
N ASN A 123 15.03 21.86 14.46
CA ASN A 123 14.65 22.22 13.12
C ASN A 123 13.13 22.25 12.87
N THR A 124 12.31 22.22 13.93
CA THR A 124 10.84 22.23 13.88
C THR A 124 10.27 23.24 12.88
N ALA A 125 10.67 24.51 12.98
CA ALA A 125 10.15 25.56 12.10
C ALA A 125 10.45 25.31 10.60
N SER A 126 11.55 24.63 10.29
CA SER A 126 11.90 24.27 8.91
C SER A 126 11.00 23.16 8.39
N TYR A 127 10.77 22.12 9.22
CA TYR A 127 9.90 20.99 8.87
C TYR A 127 8.46 21.43 8.70
N GLU A 128 7.90 22.21 9.65
CA GLU A 128 6.55 22.76 9.58
C GLU A 128 6.35 23.66 8.34
N SER A 129 7.34 24.52 8.02
CA SER A 129 7.28 25.36 6.85
C SER A 129 7.26 24.55 5.54
N ALA A 130 8.10 23.52 5.43
CA ALA A 130 8.18 22.67 4.26
C ALA A 130 6.93 21.80 4.11
N GLY A 131 6.43 21.20 5.20
CA GLY A 131 5.25 20.37 5.22
C GLY A 131 3.99 21.15 4.85
N SER A 132 3.83 22.38 5.43
CA SER A 132 2.72 23.27 5.09
C SER A 132 2.72 23.65 3.61
N ALA A 133 3.88 24.05 3.06
CA ALA A 133 4.00 24.41 1.65
C ALA A 133 3.63 23.24 0.74
N TYR A 134 4.13 22.03 1.03
CA TYR A 134 3.83 20.84 0.25
C TYR A 134 2.34 20.45 0.34
N THR A 135 1.77 20.51 1.53
CA THR A 135 0.34 20.23 1.74
C THR A 135 -0.55 21.19 0.96
N ASP A 136 -0.18 22.47 0.87
CA ASP A 136 -0.93 23.46 0.07
C ASP A 136 -0.83 23.19 -1.43
N GLU A 137 0.31 22.74 -1.93
CA GLU A 137 0.46 22.29 -3.33
C GLU A 137 -0.44 21.08 -3.62
N LEU A 138 -0.48 20.09 -2.72
CA LEU A 138 -1.34 18.91 -2.85
C LEU A 138 -2.83 19.28 -2.87
N LYS A 139 -3.26 20.21 -2.01
CA LYS A 139 -4.65 20.73 -2.02
C LYS A 139 -4.99 21.42 -3.36
N GLY A 140 -4.04 22.16 -3.93
CA GLY A 140 -4.20 22.74 -5.26
C GLY A 140 -4.34 21.69 -6.36
N LEU A 141 -3.62 20.58 -6.25
CA LEU A 141 -3.68 19.48 -7.20
C LEU A 141 -5.04 18.79 -7.23
N ILE A 142 -5.73 18.68 -6.09
CA ILE A 142 -7.08 18.09 -6.02
C ILE A 142 -8.06 18.79 -6.97
N GLY A 143 -8.06 20.13 -6.96
CA GLY A 143 -8.90 20.92 -7.87
C GLY A 143 -8.58 20.64 -9.35
N GLN A 144 -7.30 20.65 -9.68
CA GLN A 144 -6.85 20.41 -11.05
C GLN A 144 -7.23 19.00 -11.57
N VAL A 145 -7.04 17.97 -10.75
CA VAL A 145 -7.42 16.60 -11.11
C VAL A 145 -8.94 16.47 -11.24
N SER A 146 -9.70 17.07 -10.32
CA SER A 146 -11.17 17.09 -10.36
C SER A 146 -11.67 17.74 -11.67
N ASP A 147 -11.11 18.88 -12.04
CA ASP A 147 -11.47 19.60 -13.26
C ASP A 147 -11.17 18.74 -14.50
N LEU A 148 -10.00 18.11 -14.56
CA LEU A 148 -9.64 17.24 -15.68
C LEU A 148 -10.59 16.03 -15.79
N ILE A 149 -10.88 15.35 -14.69
CA ILE A 149 -11.78 14.19 -14.69
C ILE A 149 -13.20 14.61 -15.05
N SER A 150 -13.65 15.81 -14.63
CA SER A 150 -14.97 16.33 -14.96
C SER A 150 -15.20 16.54 -16.46
N THR A 151 -14.13 16.67 -17.25
CA THR A 151 -14.23 16.75 -18.72
C THR A 151 -14.65 15.43 -19.36
N VAL A 152 -14.48 14.31 -18.67
CA VAL A 152 -14.89 12.98 -19.15
C VAL A 152 -16.35 12.75 -18.72
N PRO A 153 -17.28 12.49 -19.65
CA PRO A 153 -18.65 12.14 -19.29
C PRO A 153 -18.71 10.94 -18.34
N SER A 154 -19.58 10.97 -17.33
CA SER A 154 -19.62 9.95 -16.27
C SER A 154 -19.77 8.51 -16.80
N GLN A 155 -20.56 8.31 -17.87
CA GLN A 155 -20.71 7.00 -18.51
C GLN A 155 -19.42 6.47 -19.16
N ASN A 156 -18.43 7.34 -19.39
CA ASN A 156 -17.15 7.01 -20.01
C ASN A 156 -16.00 6.91 -19.00
N ARG A 157 -16.28 7.20 -17.71
CA ARG A 157 -15.28 7.11 -16.63
C ARG A 157 -15.09 5.65 -16.21
N LYS A 158 -14.58 4.83 -17.13
CA LYS A 158 -14.29 3.42 -16.90
C LYS A 158 -12.84 3.18 -17.24
N LEU A 159 -12.09 2.68 -16.28
CA LEU A 159 -10.69 2.34 -16.44
C LEU A 159 -10.50 0.85 -16.10
N ILE A 160 -9.80 0.14 -16.96
CA ILE A 160 -9.42 -1.26 -16.73
C ILE A 160 -7.91 -1.29 -16.58
N THR A 161 -7.44 -1.86 -15.51
CA THR A 161 -6.01 -2.00 -15.20
C THR A 161 -5.67 -3.46 -14.98
N THR A 162 -4.42 -3.83 -15.19
CA THR A 162 -3.91 -5.19 -14.92
C THR A 162 -3.57 -5.40 -13.44
N HIS A 163 -3.62 -4.35 -12.63
CA HIS A 163 -3.33 -4.36 -11.22
C HIS A 163 -4.29 -3.40 -10.52
N GLU A 164 -4.92 -3.85 -9.46
CA GLU A 164 -5.85 -3.06 -8.64
C GLU A 164 -5.09 -2.05 -7.79
N SER A 165 -4.85 -0.87 -8.33
CA SER A 165 -4.07 0.19 -7.66
C SER A 165 -4.77 1.54 -7.60
N LEU A 166 -5.93 1.69 -8.24
CA LEU A 166 -6.59 2.98 -8.41
C LEU A 166 -7.81 3.18 -7.50
N GLY A 167 -7.96 2.34 -6.47
CA GLY A 167 -9.09 2.42 -5.54
C GLY A 167 -9.26 3.80 -4.89
N TYR A 168 -8.16 4.45 -4.52
CA TYR A 168 -8.21 5.82 -3.97
C TYR A 168 -8.61 6.88 -5.00
N LEU A 169 -8.16 6.74 -6.25
CA LEU A 169 -8.56 7.63 -7.34
C LEU A 169 -10.07 7.52 -7.59
N GLU A 170 -10.58 6.29 -7.66
CA GLU A 170 -12.01 6.00 -7.81
C GLU A 170 -12.81 6.56 -6.65
N ALA A 171 -12.40 6.26 -5.42
CA ALA A 171 -13.10 6.74 -4.22
C ALA A 171 -13.14 8.26 -4.11
N LYS A 172 -12.12 8.95 -4.66
CA LYS A 172 -12.00 10.41 -4.56
C LYS A 172 -12.68 11.14 -5.70
N PHE A 173 -12.61 10.64 -6.91
CA PHE A 173 -13.01 11.38 -8.12
C PHE A 173 -14.13 10.69 -8.94
N GLY A 174 -14.56 9.47 -8.61
CA GLY A 174 -15.69 8.74 -9.22
C GLY A 174 -15.37 8.11 -10.55
#